data_5940d3a8b1a47d36ae3aff74655e4afc
#
_entry.id   5940d3a8b1a47d36ae3aff74655e4afc
#
_cell.length_a   1.000
_cell.length_b   1.000
_cell.length_c   1.000
_cell.angle_alpha   90.00
_cell.angle_beta   90.00
_cell.angle_gamma   90.00
#
_symmetry.space_group_name_H-M   'P 1'
#
loop_
_entity.id
_entity.type
_entity.pdbx_description
1 polymer ?
#
loop_
_entity_poly.entity_id
_entity_poly.type
_entity_poly.pdbx_seq_one_letter_code
_entity_poly.pdbx_strand_id
1 'polypeptide(L)'
;MHLFDKLKQAFSKEPYNAQQAQEMAHLYSWGPVIFQVSRLMIQYGILEMLNEHREGMTQHEIAQASGLSEYAAKCLLEASLTTHIVLIEPQTDKYRIAKTGWFLLRDAMIRADIDFNQDVNYEGWFVLDKALEEGRPAGLKHFGNWPTIYEGLSSLPEQVQKSWFGFDHYYSDHSFDEALEIISRQKSAISHQIHLLDVGGNTGRFAMRCVAYNPTLEVTICDLPQQIGLMHQATAGQPGAERIHGVGMNLLDEHSTFPTEQRYDVIWMSQFLDCFSEQQIVSILRRAAAILDSDNRIYIMETLWDRQDYVPAAMSLTMTSLYFTALANGNSKMYNTDDMTRLIHEAGLEIEKIHDRIGNGGHSIIVCKKQQ
;
A
#
# COMPACT_ATOMS: atom_id res chain seq x y z
N MET A 1 -23.58 -10.27 3.75
CA MET A 1 -22.85 -10.47 5.01
C MET A 1 -21.49 -9.86 4.78
N HIS A 2 -21.22 -8.72 5.38
CA HIS A 2 -19.94 -8.05 5.23
C HIS A 2 -18.81 -8.98 5.68
N LEU A 3 -17.65 -8.91 5.00
CA LEU A 3 -16.47 -9.67 5.39
C LEU A 3 -16.07 -9.38 6.84
N PHE A 4 -16.31 -8.14 7.30
CA PHE A 4 -16.10 -7.73 8.69
C PHE A 4 -16.91 -8.58 9.69
N ASP A 5 -18.16 -8.96 9.37
CA ASP A 5 -18.92 -9.87 10.24
C ASP A 5 -18.28 -11.27 10.29
N LYS A 6 -17.69 -11.73 9.18
CA LYS A 6 -16.93 -12.98 9.15
C LYS A 6 -15.62 -12.87 9.92
N LEU A 7 -14.88 -11.76 9.76
CA LEU A 7 -13.64 -11.49 10.48
C LEU A 7 -13.89 -11.27 11.98
N LYS A 8 -14.95 -10.54 12.36
CA LYS A 8 -15.35 -10.43 13.78
C LYS A 8 -15.61 -11.80 14.39
N GLN A 9 -16.30 -12.69 13.69
CA GLN A 9 -16.51 -14.06 14.15
C GLN A 9 -15.21 -14.87 14.25
N ALA A 10 -14.30 -14.72 13.28
CA ALA A 10 -12.99 -15.36 13.33
C ALA A 10 -12.15 -14.83 14.50
N PHE A 11 -12.15 -13.52 14.73
CA PHE A 11 -11.38 -12.89 15.81
C PHE A 11 -12.05 -13.00 17.21
N SER A 12 -13.31 -13.45 17.29
CA SER A 12 -13.99 -13.65 18.56
C SER A 12 -13.68 -14.99 19.24
N LYS A 13 -12.97 -15.88 18.57
CA LYS A 13 -12.64 -17.24 19.06
C LYS A 13 -11.14 -17.40 19.13
N GLU A 14 -10.68 -18.09 20.18
CA GLU A 14 -9.28 -18.51 20.27
C GLU A 14 -8.96 -19.52 19.14
N PRO A 15 -8.07 -19.18 18.18
CA PRO A 15 -7.77 -20.06 17.06
C PRO A 15 -6.75 -21.15 17.40
N TYR A 16 -6.02 -21.01 18.51
CA TYR A 16 -4.89 -21.84 18.87
C TYR A 16 -5.16 -22.68 20.11
N ASN A 17 -4.71 -23.92 20.12
CA ASN A 17 -4.52 -24.64 21.37
C ASN A 17 -3.32 -24.06 22.15
N ALA A 18 -3.12 -24.49 23.41
CA ALA A 18 -2.07 -23.93 24.27
C ALA A 18 -0.66 -24.06 23.68
N GLN A 19 -0.35 -25.19 23.04
CA GLN A 19 0.96 -25.40 22.38
C GLN A 19 1.14 -24.47 21.19
N GLN A 20 0.17 -24.38 20.31
CA GLN A 20 0.20 -23.49 19.15
C GLN A 20 0.31 -22.01 19.57
N ALA A 21 -0.42 -21.60 20.62
CA ALA A 21 -0.32 -20.24 21.16
C ALA A 21 1.09 -19.95 21.70
N GLN A 22 1.72 -20.92 22.36
CA GLN A 22 3.10 -20.80 22.84
C GLN A 22 4.09 -20.69 21.66
N GLU A 23 3.93 -21.51 20.63
CA GLU A 23 4.75 -21.45 19.39
C GLU A 23 4.63 -20.07 18.72
N MET A 24 3.41 -19.54 18.58
CA MET A 24 3.19 -18.21 18.03
C MET A 24 3.82 -17.10 18.87
N ALA A 25 3.73 -17.19 20.21
CA ALA A 25 4.37 -16.23 21.11
C ALA A 25 5.90 -16.22 20.95
N HIS A 26 6.52 -17.40 20.77
CA HIS A 26 7.94 -17.50 20.43
C HIS A 26 8.27 -16.90 19.08
N LEU A 27 7.47 -17.13 18.03
CA LEU A 27 7.67 -16.49 16.72
C LEU A 27 7.62 -14.97 16.83
N TYR A 28 6.68 -14.41 17.59
CA TYR A 28 6.59 -12.95 17.79
C TYR A 28 7.80 -12.41 18.57
N SER A 29 8.27 -13.11 19.60
CA SER A 29 9.43 -12.67 20.41
C SER A 29 10.72 -12.65 19.59
N TRP A 30 10.88 -13.53 18.62
CA TRP A 30 12.01 -13.61 17.69
C TRP A 30 11.73 -12.97 16.33
N GLY A 31 10.59 -12.32 16.18
CA GLY A 31 10.16 -11.68 14.93
C GLY A 31 11.25 -10.87 14.23
N PRO A 32 11.97 -9.96 14.91
CA PRO A 32 13.04 -9.17 14.28
C PRO A 32 14.14 -10.04 13.66
N VAL A 33 14.53 -11.12 14.33
CA VAL A 33 15.58 -12.04 13.83
C VAL A 33 15.05 -12.89 12.69
N ILE A 34 13.82 -13.42 12.80
CA ILE A 34 13.17 -14.21 11.76
C ILE A 34 13.04 -13.40 10.47
N PHE A 35 12.65 -12.13 10.58
CA PHE A 35 12.59 -11.21 9.45
C PHE A 35 13.95 -11.07 8.76
N GLN A 36 15.02 -10.81 9.53
CA GLN A 36 16.37 -10.67 8.97
C GLN A 36 16.89 -11.97 8.35
N VAL A 37 16.64 -13.13 8.97
CA VAL A 37 16.99 -14.44 8.40
C VAL A 37 16.29 -14.64 7.05
N SER A 38 14.96 -14.39 7.00
CA SER A 38 14.19 -14.52 5.76
C SER A 38 14.76 -13.66 4.64
N ARG A 39 15.05 -12.40 4.94
CA ARG A 39 15.64 -11.45 4.00
C ARG A 39 17.04 -11.90 3.52
N LEU A 40 17.89 -12.32 4.44
CA LEU A 40 19.26 -12.76 4.11
C LEU A 40 19.29 -14.07 3.30
N MET A 41 18.37 -14.99 3.57
CA MET A 41 18.21 -16.21 2.75
C MET A 41 17.88 -15.89 1.28
N ILE A 42 17.17 -14.78 1.06
CA ILE A 42 16.89 -14.27 -0.29
C ILE A 42 18.12 -13.55 -0.86
N GLN A 43 18.68 -12.60 -0.09
CA GLN A 43 19.77 -11.73 -0.52
C GLN A 43 21.04 -12.51 -0.92
N TYR A 44 21.38 -13.57 -0.18
CA TYR A 44 22.50 -14.45 -0.52
C TYR A 44 22.15 -15.50 -1.58
N GLY A 45 20.95 -15.46 -2.17
CA GLY A 45 20.50 -16.37 -3.21
C GLY A 45 20.26 -17.81 -2.72
N ILE A 46 20.23 -18.06 -1.40
CA ILE A 46 20.11 -19.41 -0.86
C ILE A 46 18.75 -20.02 -1.24
N LEU A 47 17.66 -19.26 -1.11
CA LEU A 47 16.34 -19.76 -1.50
C LEU A 47 16.24 -20.03 -3.02
N GLU A 48 16.89 -19.21 -3.87
CA GLU A 48 16.92 -19.43 -5.31
C GLU A 48 17.69 -20.72 -5.64
N MET A 49 18.89 -20.89 -5.08
CA MET A 49 19.68 -22.10 -5.25
C MET A 49 18.90 -23.37 -4.85
N LEU A 50 18.24 -23.34 -3.70
CA LEU A 50 17.43 -24.47 -3.23
C LEU A 50 16.16 -24.70 -4.07
N ASN A 51 15.62 -23.67 -4.72
CA ASN A 51 14.52 -23.80 -5.65
C ASN A 51 14.93 -24.43 -6.99
N GLU A 52 16.16 -24.15 -7.43
CA GLU A 52 16.74 -24.73 -8.66
C GLU A 52 17.22 -26.18 -8.45
N HIS A 53 17.74 -26.50 -7.26
CA HIS A 53 18.27 -27.82 -6.91
C HIS A 53 17.24 -28.64 -6.11
N ARG A 54 16.28 -29.24 -6.81
CA ARG A 54 15.17 -30.00 -6.18
C ARG A 54 15.62 -31.22 -5.37
N GLU A 55 16.78 -31.81 -5.69
CA GLU A 55 17.42 -32.88 -4.93
C GLU A 55 18.03 -32.40 -3.61
N GLY A 56 18.06 -31.09 -3.40
CA GLY A 56 18.66 -30.44 -2.25
C GLY A 56 20.16 -30.25 -2.35
N MET A 57 20.68 -29.39 -1.47
CA MET A 57 22.12 -29.06 -1.37
C MET A 57 22.60 -29.29 0.06
N THR A 58 23.84 -29.71 0.22
CA THR A 58 24.51 -29.77 1.52
C THR A 58 24.87 -28.36 2.02
N GLN A 59 25.10 -28.21 3.33
CA GLN A 59 25.58 -26.96 3.91
C GLN A 59 26.83 -26.43 3.24
N HIS A 60 27.77 -27.34 2.93
CA HIS A 60 29.03 -26.99 2.26
C HIS A 60 28.83 -26.42 0.86
N GLU A 61 28.01 -27.06 0.03
CA GLU A 61 27.64 -26.58 -1.31
C GLU A 61 26.96 -25.20 -1.25
N ILE A 62 26.05 -24.97 -0.26
CA ILE A 62 25.39 -23.68 -0.05
C ILE A 62 26.39 -22.61 0.37
N ALA A 63 27.29 -22.93 1.32
CA ALA A 63 28.33 -21.98 1.77
C ALA A 63 29.22 -21.53 0.60
N GLN A 64 29.70 -22.48 -0.19
CA GLN A 64 30.52 -22.18 -1.38
C GLN A 64 29.77 -21.32 -2.42
N ALA A 65 28.53 -21.70 -2.75
CA ALA A 65 27.78 -21.03 -3.79
C ALA A 65 27.32 -19.62 -3.37
N SER A 66 27.00 -19.41 -2.08
CA SER A 66 26.59 -18.10 -1.53
C SER A 66 27.75 -17.17 -1.20
N GLY A 67 29.00 -17.67 -1.18
CA GLY A 67 30.17 -16.93 -0.73
C GLY A 67 30.23 -16.71 0.78
N LEU A 68 29.38 -17.39 1.55
CA LEU A 68 29.38 -17.33 3.01
C LEU A 68 30.39 -18.30 3.62
N SER A 69 30.86 -18.01 4.83
CA SER A 69 31.58 -19.00 5.62
C SER A 69 30.66 -20.18 6.00
N GLU A 70 31.25 -21.35 6.27
CA GLU A 70 30.52 -22.53 6.77
C GLU A 70 29.69 -22.19 8.03
N TYR A 71 30.26 -21.39 8.93
CA TYR A 71 29.57 -20.92 10.14
C TYR A 71 28.35 -20.07 9.81
N ALA A 72 28.49 -19.09 8.92
CA ALA A 72 27.39 -18.18 8.57
C ALA A 72 26.26 -18.93 7.84
N ALA A 73 26.60 -19.79 6.88
CA ALA A 73 25.62 -20.64 6.20
C ALA A 73 24.90 -21.55 7.18
N LYS A 74 25.62 -22.17 8.11
CA LYS A 74 25.03 -23.02 9.16
C LYS A 74 24.04 -22.26 10.04
N CYS A 75 24.41 -21.06 10.53
CA CYS A 75 23.51 -20.25 11.36
C CYS A 75 22.20 -19.90 10.63
N LEU A 76 22.28 -19.49 9.35
CA LEU A 76 21.07 -19.17 8.56
C LEU A 76 20.21 -20.41 8.30
N LEU A 77 20.84 -21.54 7.97
CA LEU A 77 20.14 -22.78 7.68
C LEU A 77 19.46 -23.35 8.92
N GLU A 78 20.12 -23.37 10.09
CA GLU A 78 19.53 -23.85 11.35
C GLU A 78 18.34 -22.98 11.81
N ALA A 79 18.47 -21.63 11.69
CA ALA A 79 17.36 -20.71 11.97
C ALA A 79 16.20 -20.93 10.98
N SER A 80 16.52 -21.20 9.70
CA SER A 80 15.52 -21.44 8.66
C SER A 80 14.82 -22.79 8.79
N LEU A 81 15.47 -23.81 9.37
CA LEU A 81 14.84 -25.09 9.70
C LEU A 81 13.79 -24.94 10.78
N THR A 82 14.12 -24.25 11.88
CA THR A 82 13.20 -24.08 13.03
C THR A 82 12.01 -23.18 12.72
N THR A 83 12.10 -22.38 11.66
CA THR A 83 11.02 -21.52 11.15
C THR A 83 10.35 -22.07 9.89
N HIS A 84 10.67 -23.31 9.50
CA HIS A 84 10.11 -23.98 8.33
C HIS A 84 10.28 -23.20 7.00
N ILE A 85 11.34 -22.42 6.88
CA ILE A 85 11.72 -21.77 5.61
C ILE A 85 12.40 -22.79 4.69
N VAL A 86 13.17 -23.71 5.27
CA VAL A 86 13.80 -24.83 4.57
C VAL A 86 13.47 -26.14 5.29
N LEU A 87 13.71 -27.26 4.60
CA LEU A 87 13.62 -28.62 5.11
C LEU A 87 15.00 -29.28 5.01
N ILE A 88 15.24 -30.34 5.78
CA ILE A 88 16.43 -31.18 5.69
C ILE A 88 16.01 -32.61 5.39
N GLU A 89 16.74 -33.28 4.49
CA GLU A 89 16.55 -34.69 4.20
C GLU A 89 17.39 -35.54 5.17
N PRO A 90 16.76 -36.37 6.02
CA PRO A 90 17.49 -37.08 7.11
C PRO A 90 18.56 -38.08 6.65
N GLN A 91 18.47 -38.59 5.41
CA GLN A 91 19.40 -39.61 4.89
C GLN A 91 20.62 -38.99 4.23
N THR A 92 20.55 -37.74 3.77
CA THR A 92 21.58 -37.09 2.97
C THR A 92 22.11 -35.80 3.55
N ASP A 93 21.47 -35.29 4.64
CA ASP A 93 21.72 -33.98 5.23
C ASP A 93 21.63 -32.81 4.22
N LYS A 94 20.86 -33.01 3.13
CA LYS A 94 20.62 -31.99 2.13
C LYS A 94 19.44 -31.11 2.49
N TYR A 95 19.62 -29.82 2.33
CA TYR A 95 18.59 -28.80 2.53
C TYR A 95 17.76 -28.61 1.26
N ARG A 96 16.45 -28.44 1.42
CA ARG A 96 15.50 -28.15 0.34
C ARG A 96 14.63 -26.97 0.73
N ILE A 97 14.14 -26.21 -0.25
CA ILE A 97 13.19 -25.13 0.01
C ILE A 97 11.86 -25.71 0.52
N ALA A 98 11.31 -25.14 1.58
CA ALA A 98 9.96 -25.42 2.03
C ALA A 98 8.94 -24.52 1.33
N LYS A 99 7.64 -24.78 1.49
CA LYS A 99 6.58 -23.92 0.93
C LYS A 99 6.69 -22.47 1.42
N THR A 100 6.99 -22.27 2.71
CA THR A 100 7.23 -20.93 3.27
C THR A 100 8.37 -20.22 2.55
N GLY A 101 9.51 -20.89 2.36
CA GLY A 101 10.65 -20.35 1.63
C GLY A 101 10.33 -20.05 0.17
N TRP A 102 9.50 -20.88 -0.47
CA TRP A 102 9.04 -20.63 -1.84
C TRP A 102 8.19 -19.37 -1.94
N PHE A 103 7.25 -19.13 -1.01
CA PHE A 103 6.47 -17.91 -0.97
C PHE A 103 7.33 -16.67 -0.69
N LEU A 104 8.28 -16.74 0.25
CA LEU A 104 9.25 -15.67 0.51
C LEU A 104 10.04 -15.30 -0.75
N LEU A 105 10.34 -16.28 -1.60
CA LEU A 105 11.11 -16.09 -2.83
C LEU A 105 10.27 -15.58 -4.00
N ARG A 106 9.03 -16.08 -4.19
CA ARG A 106 8.26 -15.95 -5.43
C ARG A 106 7.03 -15.09 -5.34
N ASP A 107 6.49 -14.85 -4.17
CA ASP A 107 5.32 -14.00 -4.02
C ASP A 107 5.73 -12.53 -4.12
N ALA A 108 5.19 -11.83 -5.12
CA ALA A 108 5.57 -10.45 -5.42
C ALA A 108 5.13 -9.48 -4.31
N MET A 109 3.99 -9.74 -3.65
CA MET A 109 3.51 -8.93 -2.54
C MET A 109 4.43 -9.09 -1.32
N ILE A 110 4.74 -10.35 -0.94
CA ILE A 110 5.65 -10.63 0.18
C ILE A 110 7.03 -10.01 -0.08
N ARG A 111 7.51 -10.03 -1.33
CA ARG A 111 8.76 -9.38 -1.72
C ARG A 111 8.70 -7.87 -1.53
N ALA A 112 7.63 -7.23 -1.99
CA ALA A 112 7.42 -5.80 -1.80
C ALA A 112 7.33 -5.45 -0.31
N ASP A 113 6.62 -6.24 0.50
CA ASP A 113 6.54 -6.08 1.95
C ASP A 113 7.92 -6.18 2.62
N ILE A 114 8.76 -7.17 2.23
CA ILE A 114 10.11 -7.35 2.79
C ILE A 114 10.99 -6.13 2.47
N ASP A 115 11.01 -5.67 1.22
CA ASP A 115 11.85 -4.56 0.78
C ASP A 115 11.38 -3.25 1.46
N PHE A 116 10.07 -3.01 1.52
CA PHE A 116 9.48 -1.86 2.22
C PHE A 116 9.78 -1.87 3.72
N ASN A 117 9.61 -3.02 4.36
CA ASN A 117 9.89 -3.13 5.79
C ASN A 117 11.38 -2.97 6.10
N GLN A 118 12.27 -3.53 5.28
CA GLN A 118 13.72 -3.41 5.49
C GLN A 118 14.22 -1.98 5.27
N ASP A 119 13.85 -1.38 4.14
CA ASP A 119 14.49 -0.16 3.68
C ASP A 119 13.82 1.11 4.22
N VAL A 120 12.51 1.04 4.46
CA VAL A 120 11.73 2.19 4.92
C VAL A 120 11.45 2.12 6.42
N ASN A 121 10.96 0.97 6.93
CA ASN A 121 10.31 0.92 8.23
C ASN A 121 11.21 0.49 9.38
N TYR A 122 12.18 -0.40 9.12
CA TYR A 122 12.85 -1.18 10.16
C TYR A 122 13.46 -0.33 11.28
N GLU A 123 14.19 0.71 10.92
CA GLU A 123 14.83 1.59 11.91
C GLU A 123 13.83 2.57 12.58
N GLY A 124 12.81 2.97 11.85
CA GLY A 124 11.76 3.84 12.37
C GLY A 124 10.94 3.20 13.48
N TRP A 125 10.77 1.88 13.46
CA TRP A 125 10.01 1.17 14.50
C TRP A 125 10.71 1.08 15.86
N PHE A 126 11.98 1.40 15.96
CA PHE A 126 12.66 1.50 17.27
C PHE A 126 12.06 2.56 18.19
N VAL A 127 11.34 3.51 17.64
CA VAL A 127 10.69 4.61 18.38
C VAL A 127 9.18 4.65 18.12
N LEU A 128 8.57 3.50 17.79
CA LEU A 128 7.13 3.38 17.57
C LEU A 128 6.31 3.80 18.80
N ASP A 129 6.79 3.46 20.01
CA ASP A 129 6.22 3.88 21.28
C ASP A 129 6.08 5.41 21.36
N LYS A 130 7.16 6.15 21.03
CA LYS A 130 7.14 7.61 20.98
C LYS A 130 6.20 8.16 19.92
N ALA A 131 6.15 7.53 18.75
CA ALA A 131 5.26 7.95 17.69
C ALA A 131 3.77 7.82 18.11
N LEU A 132 3.43 6.72 18.80
CA LEU A 132 2.09 6.50 19.35
C LEU A 132 1.74 7.49 20.46
N GLU A 133 2.67 7.81 21.35
CA GLU A 133 2.46 8.76 22.44
C GLU A 133 2.34 10.22 21.97
N GLU A 134 3.14 10.59 20.97
CA GLU A 134 3.24 11.97 20.50
C GLU A 134 2.30 12.31 19.33
N GLY A 135 1.72 11.30 18.67
CA GLY A 135 0.86 11.47 17.47
C GLY A 135 1.59 12.11 16.28
N ARG A 136 2.91 11.85 16.17
CA ARG A 136 3.78 12.36 15.10
C ARG A 136 4.79 11.29 14.66
N PRO A 137 5.33 11.35 13.43
CA PRO A 137 6.18 10.30 12.88
C PRO A 137 7.60 10.38 13.49
N ALA A 138 7.76 9.92 14.73
CA ALA A 138 9.03 10.02 15.46
C ALA A 138 10.18 9.27 14.77
N GLY A 139 9.89 8.18 14.06
CA GLY A 139 10.86 7.39 13.29
C GLY A 139 11.36 8.08 12.03
N LEU A 140 10.61 9.05 11.50
CA LEU A 140 10.99 9.79 10.29
C LEU A 140 12.32 10.54 10.43
N LYS A 141 12.69 10.89 11.66
CA LYS A 141 13.97 11.56 11.97
C LYS A 141 15.21 10.78 11.51
N HIS A 142 15.07 9.47 11.29
CA HIS A 142 16.14 8.66 10.73
C HIS A 142 16.52 9.12 9.31
N PHE A 143 15.54 9.55 8.51
CA PHE A 143 15.75 10.01 7.14
C PHE A 143 15.94 11.52 7.03
N GLY A 144 15.22 12.29 7.85
CA GLY A 144 15.28 13.76 7.81
C GLY A 144 14.35 14.43 8.81
N ASN A 145 14.31 15.75 8.76
CA ASN A 145 13.51 16.55 9.68
C ASN A 145 12.34 17.21 8.94
N TRP A 146 11.46 16.40 8.40
CA TRP A 146 10.21 16.83 7.75
C TRP A 146 9.04 16.59 8.68
N PRO A 147 7.94 17.35 8.58
CA PRO A 147 6.68 17.08 9.28
C PRO A 147 6.08 15.72 8.89
N THR A 148 6.16 15.37 7.61
CA THR A 148 5.70 14.10 7.05
C THR A 148 6.71 13.54 6.05
N ILE A 149 6.65 12.24 5.77
CA ILE A 149 7.54 11.61 4.77
C ILE A 149 7.28 12.16 3.36
N TYR A 150 6.05 12.60 3.07
CA TYR A 150 5.63 13.06 1.73
C TYR A 150 6.43 14.27 1.25
N GLU A 151 6.80 15.17 2.17
CA GLU A 151 7.65 16.32 1.87
C GLU A 151 9.11 15.93 1.61
N GLY A 152 9.55 14.81 2.16
CA GLY A 152 10.89 14.28 2.04
C GLY A 152 11.10 13.23 0.95
N LEU A 153 10.04 12.73 0.29
CA LEU A 153 10.11 11.58 -0.63
C LEU A 153 11.22 11.69 -1.67
N SER A 154 11.35 12.85 -2.32
CA SER A 154 12.38 13.09 -3.35
C SER A 154 13.81 13.20 -2.79
N SER A 155 13.95 13.33 -1.47
CA SER A 155 15.23 13.47 -0.76
C SER A 155 15.66 12.21 -0.02
N LEU A 156 14.82 11.17 0.00
CA LEU A 156 15.16 9.88 0.58
C LEU A 156 16.33 9.22 -0.18
N PRO A 157 17.13 8.35 0.44
CA PRO A 157 18.10 7.52 -0.27
C PRO A 157 17.45 6.73 -1.42
N GLU A 158 18.16 6.56 -2.54
CA GLU A 158 17.62 5.93 -3.75
C GLU A 158 16.98 4.54 -3.50
N GLN A 159 17.64 3.70 -2.68
CA GLN A 159 17.08 2.38 -2.34
C GLN A 159 15.78 2.49 -1.55
N VAL A 160 15.69 3.45 -0.62
CA VAL A 160 14.47 3.70 0.18
C VAL A 160 13.34 4.18 -0.72
N GLN A 161 13.62 5.10 -1.65
CA GLN A 161 12.65 5.54 -2.65
C GLN A 161 12.15 4.35 -3.49
N LYS A 162 13.07 3.53 -3.98
CA LYS A 162 12.74 2.34 -4.79
C LYS A 162 11.80 1.40 -4.06
N SER A 163 12.08 1.11 -2.80
CA SER A 163 11.26 0.20 -1.99
C SER A 163 9.91 0.82 -1.61
N TRP A 164 9.88 2.12 -1.33
CA TRP A 164 8.65 2.85 -1.06
C TRP A 164 7.72 2.86 -2.28
N PHE A 165 8.22 3.29 -3.45
CA PHE A 165 7.43 3.30 -4.68
C PHE A 165 7.10 1.88 -5.17
N GLY A 166 7.97 0.90 -4.93
CA GLY A 166 7.71 -0.50 -5.25
C GLY A 166 6.51 -1.06 -4.50
N PHE A 167 6.37 -0.70 -3.22
CA PHE A 167 5.22 -1.05 -2.41
C PHE A 167 3.95 -0.34 -2.87
N ASP A 168 4.00 0.98 -3.04
CA ASP A 168 2.87 1.80 -3.47
C ASP A 168 2.30 1.36 -4.83
N HIS A 169 3.16 1.20 -5.83
CA HIS A 169 2.77 0.81 -7.18
C HIS A 169 2.28 -0.64 -7.29
N TYR A 170 2.74 -1.54 -6.41
CA TYR A 170 2.25 -2.91 -6.40
C TYR A 170 0.74 -2.94 -6.18
N TYR A 171 0.23 -2.10 -5.31
CA TYR A 171 -1.19 -2.04 -5.01
C TYR A 171 -1.99 -1.28 -6.08
N SER A 172 -1.52 -0.13 -6.59
CA SER A 172 -2.32 0.78 -7.40
C SER A 172 -2.49 0.35 -8.87
N ASP A 173 -1.40 -0.04 -9.55
CA ASP A 173 -1.38 -0.16 -11.01
C ASP A 173 -2.35 -1.21 -11.59
N HIS A 174 -2.58 -2.28 -10.85
CA HIS A 174 -3.47 -3.38 -11.29
C HIS A 174 -4.96 -3.05 -11.21
N SER A 175 -5.32 -1.91 -10.62
CA SER A 175 -6.72 -1.51 -10.39
C SER A 175 -7.26 -0.52 -11.44
N PHE A 176 -6.39 0.12 -12.22
CA PHE A 176 -6.76 1.23 -13.08
C PHE A 176 -7.79 0.90 -14.16
N ASP A 177 -7.65 -0.25 -14.82
CA ASP A 177 -8.56 -0.64 -15.90
C ASP A 177 -9.98 -0.91 -15.40
N GLU A 178 -10.11 -1.63 -14.29
CA GLU A 178 -11.41 -1.88 -13.66
C GLU A 178 -12.04 -0.59 -13.12
N ALA A 179 -11.23 0.30 -12.54
CA ALA A 179 -11.69 1.61 -12.09
C ALA A 179 -12.27 2.43 -13.25
N LEU A 180 -11.57 2.48 -14.39
CA LEU A 180 -12.03 3.18 -15.58
C LEU A 180 -13.31 2.56 -16.17
N GLU A 181 -13.47 1.23 -16.13
CA GLU A 181 -14.72 0.59 -16.53
C GLU A 181 -15.89 1.01 -15.62
N ILE A 182 -15.67 1.07 -14.29
CA ILE A 182 -16.71 1.50 -13.32
C ILE A 182 -17.12 2.95 -13.60
N ILE A 183 -16.14 3.85 -13.75
CA ILE A 183 -16.37 5.26 -14.05
C ILE A 183 -17.14 5.41 -15.37
N SER A 184 -16.70 4.71 -16.42
CA SER A 184 -17.30 4.79 -17.76
C SER A 184 -18.74 4.27 -17.83
N ARG A 185 -19.07 3.22 -17.09
CA ARG A 185 -20.44 2.67 -17.05
C ARG A 185 -21.44 3.67 -16.47
N GLN A 186 -21.05 4.46 -15.48
CA GLN A 186 -21.92 5.49 -14.90
C GLN A 186 -22.04 6.73 -15.77
N LYS A 187 -21.06 6.98 -16.65
CA LYS A 187 -20.99 8.15 -17.53
C LYS A 187 -21.27 7.82 -19.01
N SER A 188 -21.75 6.63 -19.33
CA SER A 188 -22.01 6.19 -20.71
C SER A 188 -23.03 7.02 -21.48
N ALA A 189 -23.85 7.82 -20.80
CA ALA A 189 -24.83 8.72 -21.39
C ALA A 189 -24.30 10.13 -21.67
N ILE A 190 -23.03 10.43 -21.33
CA ILE A 190 -22.43 11.77 -21.52
C ILE A 190 -21.97 11.92 -22.97
N SER A 191 -22.51 12.90 -23.67
CA SER A 191 -22.19 13.24 -25.05
C SER A 191 -21.11 14.33 -25.19
N HIS A 192 -20.58 14.84 -24.08
CA HIS A 192 -19.56 15.89 -24.04
C HIS A 192 -18.21 15.34 -23.54
N GLN A 193 -17.19 16.17 -23.57
CA GLN A 193 -15.89 15.91 -22.99
C GLN A 193 -16.02 15.65 -21.48
N ILE A 194 -15.39 14.59 -20.99
CA ILE A 194 -15.42 14.20 -19.57
C ILE A 194 -14.24 14.83 -18.85
N HIS A 195 -14.51 15.60 -17.81
CA HIS A 195 -13.48 16.19 -16.97
C HIS A 195 -13.36 15.44 -15.64
N LEU A 196 -12.18 14.88 -15.39
CA LEU A 196 -11.84 14.16 -14.16
C LEU A 196 -10.87 14.99 -13.32
N LEU A 197 -11.20 15.16 -12.03
CA LEU A 197 -10.30 15.71 -11.02
C LEU A 197 -9.62 14.55 -10.29
N ASP A 198 -8.32 14.39 -10.46
CA ASP A 198 -7.48 13.39 -9.80
C ASP A 198 -6.80 14.04 -8.58
N VAL A 199 -7.26 13.70 -7.38
CA VAL A 199 -6.79 14.28 -6.13
C VAL A 199 -5.72 13.37 -5.53
N GLY A 200 -4.49 13.87 -5.44
CA GLY A 200 -3.32 13.07 -5.04
C GLY A 200 -2.78 12.22 -6.20
N GLY A 201 -2.88 12.71 -7.45
CA GLY A 201 -2.52 11.94 -8.64
C GLY A 201 -1.01 11.68 -8.85
N ASN A 202 -0.15 12.14 -7.92
CA ASN A 202 1.28 11.89 -7.86
C ASN A 202 1.97 12.19 -9.21
N THR A 203 2.66 11.22 -9.80
CA THR A 203 3.38 11.36 -11.09
C THR A 203 2.47 11.23 -12.32
N GLY A 204 1.14 11.15 -12.15
CA GLY A 204 0.16 11.13 -13.24
C GLY A 204 -0.04 9.76 -13.91
N ARG A 205 0.32 8.66 -13.25
CA ARG A 205 0.16 7.29 -13.82
C ARG A 205 -1.28 6.97 -14.16
N PHE A 206 -2.22 7.23 -13.22
CA PHE A 206 -3.64 7.04 -13.48
C PHE A 206 -4.15 7.99 -14.57
N ALA A 207 -3.76 9.26 -14.54
CA ALA A 207 -4.13 10.24 -15.55
C ALA A 207 -3.68 9.83 -16.96
N MET A 208 -2.45 9.31 -17.11
CA MET A 208 -1.97 8.76 -18.39
C MET A 208 -2.82 7.58 -18.85
N ARG A 209 -3.23 6.70 -17.92
CA ARG A 209 -4.13 5.59 -18.25
C ARG A 209 -5.52 6.08 -18.67
N CYS A 210 -6.06 7.11 -18.00
CA CYS A 210 -7.32 7.75 -18.35
C CYS A 210 -7.32 8.26 -19.80
N VAL A 211 -6.33 9.06 -20.18
CA VAL A 211 -6.26 9.67 -21.52
C VAL A 211 -5.97 8.65 -22.63
N ALA A 212 -5.29 7.54 -22.29
CA ALA A 212 -5.11 6.42 -23.21
C ALA A 212 -6.40 5.59 -23.37
N TYR A 213 -7.18 5.44 -22.29
CA TYR A 213 -8.43 4.67 -22.30
C TYR A 213 -9.55 5.37 -23.07
N ASN A 214 -9.67 6.69 -22.92
CA ASN A 214 -10.73 7.48 -23.56
C ASN A 214 -10.20 8.79 -24.16
N PRO A 215 -10.29 8.97 -25.49
CA PRO A 215 -9.79 10.18 -26.17
C PRO A 215 -10.54 11.47 -25.82
N THR A 216 -11.73 11.39 -25.21
CA THR A 216 -12.53 12.56 -24.79
C THR A 216 -12.34 12.90 -23.31
N LEU A 217 -11.48 12.20 -22.59
CA LEU A 217 -11.24 12.40 -21.17
C LEU A 217 -10.09 13.39 -20.97
N GLU A 218 -10.35 14.43 -20.19
CA GLU A 218 -9.35 15.36 -19.65
C GLU A 218 -9.18 15.15 -18.15
N VAL A 219 -7.96 15.25 -17.67
CA VAL A 219 -7.63 15.05 -16.25
C VAL A 219 -6.95 16.29 -15.70
N THR A 220 -7.47 16.80 -14.58
CA THR A 220 -6.78 17.78 -13.76
C THR A 220 -6.27 17.09 -12.50
N ILE A 221 -4.95 17.10 -12.28
CA ILE A 221 -4.31 16.55 -11.09
C ILE A 221 -4.13 17.65 -10.06
N CYS A 222 -4.63 17.44 -8.84
CA CYS A 222 -4.34 18.28 -7.68
C CYS A 222 -3.39 17.56 -6.74
N ASP A 223 -2.17 18.09 -6.57
CA ASP A 223 -1.15 17.51 -5.68
C ASP A 223 -0.19 18.60 -5.18
N LEU A 224 0.75 18.25 -4.30
CA LEU A 224 1.79 19.16 -3.86
C LEU A 224 2.57 19.74 -5.07
N PRO A 225 3.02 21.00 -5.02
CA PRO A 225 3.70 21.64 -6.17
C PRO A 225 4.89 20.86 -6.70
N GLN A 226 5.67 20.20 -5.83
CA GLN A 226 6.80 19.36 -6.26
C GLN A 226 6.34 18.11 -7.01
N GLN A 227 5.21 17.50 -6.61
CA GLN A 227 4.64 16.32 -7.30
C GLN A 227 4.10 16.72 -8.68
N ILE A 228 3.47 17.88 -8.80
CA ILE A 228 3.04 18.43 -10.10
C ILE A 228 4.26 18.64 -11.01
N GLY A 229 5.40 19.10 -10.48
CA GLY A 229 6.64 19.18 -11.23
C GLY A 229 7.14 17.83 -11.76
N LEU A 230 7.07 16.78 -10.93
CA LEU A 230 7.42 15.40 -11.33
C LEU A 230 6.43 14.83 -12.35
N MET A 231 5.14 15.09 -12.17
CA MET A 231 4.09 14.71 -13.12
C MET A 231 4.36 15.28 -14.51
N HIS A 232 4.66 16.57 -14.62
CA HIS A 232 5.00 17.21 -15.91
C HIS A 232 6.22 16.57 -16.57
N GLN A 233 7.24 16.19 -15.78
CA GLN A 233 8.42 15.48 -16.30
C GLN A 233 8.06 14.07 -16.79
N ALA A 234 7.26 13.33 -16.02
CA ALA A 234 6.90 11.94 -16.33
C ALA A 234 5.97 11.83 -17.55
N THR A 235 5.08 12.81 -17.76
CA THR A 235 4.11 12.82 -18.86
C THR A 235 4.62 13.50 -20.12
N ALA A 236 5.72 14.26 -20.05
CA ALA A 236 6.25 15.04 -21.17
C ALA A 236 6.47 14.19 -22.43
N GLY A 237 5.88 14.61 -23.54
CA GLY A 237 6.01 13.93 -24.84
C GLY A 237 5.27 12.61 -24.98
N GLN A 238 4.51 12.20 -23.97
CA GLN A 238 3.66 11.02 -24.05
C GLN A 238 2.35 11.33 -24.81
N PRO A 239 1.81 10.39 -25.58
CA PRO A 239 0.52 10.59 -26.26
C PRO A 239 -0.61 10.88 -25.29
N GLY A 240 -1.34 11.98 -25.47
CA GLY A 240 -2.45 12.39 -24.62
C GLY A 240 -2.04 13.29 -23.44
N ALA A 241 -0.74 13.58 -23.26
CA ALA A 241 -0.26 14.45 -22.19
C ALA A 241 -0.84 15.90 -22.27
N GLU A 242 -1.23 16.34 -23.44
CA GLU A 242 -1.89 17.64 -23.67
C GLU A 242 -3.28 17.75 -22.98
N ARG A 243 -3.84 16.63 -22.55
CA ARG A 243 -5.12 16.54 -21.83
C ARG A 243 -4.95 16.32 -20.32
N ILE A 244 -3.72 16.42 -19.82
CA ILE A 244 -3.39 16.28 -18.39
C ILE A 244 -2.89 17.63 -17.89
N HIS A 245 -3.59 18.16 -16.89
CA HIS A 245 -3.30 19.45 -16.29
C HIS A 245 -2.91 19.27 -14.82
N GLY A 246 -2.04 20.12 -14.32
CA GLY A 246 -1.57 20.07 -12.94
C GLY A 246 -1.93 21.34 -12.17
N VAL A 247 -2.45 21.18 -10.95
CA VAL A 247 -2.70 22.27 -10.00
C VAL A 247 -1.95 21.95 -8.70
N GLY A 248 -0.92 22.77 -8.42
CA GLY A 248 -0.14 22.63 -7.18
C GLY A 248 -0.92 23.18 -5.99
N MET A 249 -1.26 22.31 -5.02
CA MET A 249 -1.96 22.74 -3.80
C MET A 249 -1.58 21.85 -2.62
N ASN A 250 -1.60 22.42 -1.42
CA ASN A 250 -1.48 21.66 -0.18
C ASN A 250 -2.86 21.41 0.40
N LEU A 251 -3.31 20.17 0.38
CA LEU A 251 -4.64 19.79 0.89
C LEU A 251 -4.73 19.78 2.43
N LEU A 252 -3.61 19.89 3.14
CA LEU A 252 -3.59 20.14 4.58
C LEU A 252 -3.92 21.59 4.94
N ASP A 253 -3.81 22.52 3.98
CA ASP A 253 -4.33 23.88 4.16
C ASP A 253 -5.85 23.87 4.01
N GLU A 254 -6.57 24.01 5.13
CA GLU A 254 -8.02 24.00 5.18
C GLU A 254 -8.67 25.15 4.39
N HIS A 255 -7.91 26.21 4.09
CA HIS A 255 -8.38 27.35 3.27
C HIS A 255 -8.18 27.11 1.76
N SER A 256 -7.42 26.09 1.37
CA SER A 256 -7.26 25.75 -0.04
C SER A 256 -8.60 25.26 -0.63
N THR A 257 -8.91 25.67 -1.84
CA THR A 257 -10.13 25.28 -2.57
C THR A 257 -9.73 24.52 -3.84
N PHE A 258 -10.49 23.48 -4.17
CA PHE A 258 -10.31 22.83 -5.47
C PHE A 258 -10.61 23.79 -6.63
N PRO A 259 -9.98 23.63 -7.80
CA PRO A 259 -10.22 24.50 -8.93
C PRO A 259 -11.69 24.42 -9.39
N THR A 260 -12.26 25.60 -9.70
CA THR A 260 -13.67 25.77 -10.08
C THR A 260 -13.83 26.41 -11.46
N GLU A 261 -12.72 26.57 -12.20
CA GLU A 261 -12.70 27.16 -13.56
C GLU A 261 -13.45 26.29 -14.56
N GLN A 262 -13.60 25.01 -14.23
CA GLN A 262 -14.38 24.05 -15.01
C GLN A 262 -15.20 23.16 -14.09
N ARG A 263 -16.23 22.52 -14.65
CA ARG A 263 -17.01 21.50 -13.98
C ARG A 263 -16.30 20.15 -14.08
N TYR A 264 -16.29 19.38 -13.00
CA TYR A 264 -15.76 18.02 -12.97
C TYR A 264 -16.90 17.01 -12.93
N ASP A 265 -16.89 16.08 -13.90
CA ASP A 265 -17.84 14.98 -13.97
C ASP A 265 -17.51 13.89 -12.97
N VAL A 266 -16.22 13.76 -12.65
CA VAL A 266 -15.65 12.74 -11.76
C VAL A 266 -14.62 13.40 -10.86
N ILE A 267 -14.72 13.16 -9.56
CA ILE A 267 -13.64 13.42 -8.61
C ILE A 267 -13.09 12.06 -8.18
N TRP A 268 -11.80 11.84 -8.38
CA TRP A 268 -11.11 10.58 -8.11
C TRP A 268 -10.10 10.78 -6.99
N MET A 269 -10.12 9.88 -5.99
CA MET A 269 -9.18 9.80 -4.88
C MET A 269 -8.77 8.35 -4.73
N SER A 270 -7.49 8.03 -4.91
CA SER A 270 -7.00 6.65 -4.91
C SER A 270 -5.78 6.49 -4.03
N GLN A 271 -5.85 5.61 -3.03
CA GLN A 271 -4.80 5.40 -2.04
C GLN A 271 -4.27 6.73 -1.51
N PHE A 272 -5.19 7.57 -1.16
CA PHE A 272 -4.94 8.96 -0.83
C PHE A 272 -5.46 9.33 0.57
N LEU A 273 -6.69 8.91 0.91
CA LEU A 273 -7.30 9.27 2.18
C LEU A 273 -6.65 8.56 3.37
N ASP A 274 -6.05 7.40 3.16
CA ASP A 274 -5.24 6.68 4.16
C ASP A 274 -4.00 7.46 4.61
N CYS A 275 -3.59 8.49 3.84
CA CYS A 275 -2.50 9.40 4.18
C CYS A 275 -2.90 10.52 5.15
N PHE A 276 -4.15 10.60 5.61
CA PHE A 276 -4.67 11.72 6.42
C PHE A 276 -5.37 11.25 7.68
N SER A 277 -5.35 12.11 8.70
CA SER A 277 -6.17 11.91 9.91
C SER A 277 -7.66 12.01 9.60
N GLU A 278 -8.50 11.46 10.47
CA GLU A 278 -9.97 11.52 10.30
C GLU A 278 -10.49 12.96 10.09
N GLN A 279 -9.96 13.92 10.84
CA GLN A 279 -10.36 15.32 10.71
C GLN A 279 -9.96 15.91 9.35
N GLN A 280 -8.75 15.58 8.88
CA GLN A 280 -8.26 16.02 7.58
C GLN A 280 -9.08 15.40 6.44
N ILE A 281 -9.42 14.10 6.54
CA ILE A 281 -10.29 13.41 5.56
C ILE A 281 -11.62 14.14 5.44
N VAL A 282 -12.28 14.42 6.57
CA VAL A 282 -13.57 15.15 6.58
C VAL A 282 -13.42 16.54 5.94
N SER A 283 -12.35 17.26 6.23
CA SER A 283 -12.06 18.57 5.61
C SER A 283 -11.89 18.47 4.10
N ILE A 284 -11.08 17.52 3.63
CA ILE A 284 -10.83 17.29 2.19
C ILE A 284 -12.14 16.93 1.48
N LEU A 285 -12.88 15.95 2.02
CA LEU A 285 -14.14 15.51 1.42
C LEU A 285 -15.22 16.60 1.40
N ARG A 286 -15.30 17.46 2.43
CA ARG A 286 -16.22 18.62 2.42
C ARG A 286 -15.90 19.61 1.30
N ARG A 287 -14.62 19.89 1.08
CA ARG A 287 -14.18 20.77 -0.02
C ARG A 287 -14.48 20.15 -1.38
N ALA A 288 -14.27 18.83 -1.52
CA ALA A 288 -14.64 18.11 -2.73
C ALA A 288 -16.17 18.10 -2.94
N ALA A 289 -16.97 17.92 -1.87
CA ALA A 289 -18.42 17.99 -1.94
C ALA A 289 -18.93 19.39 -2.33
N ALA A 290 -18.20 20.45 -1.99
CA ALA A 290 -18.58 21.82 -2.33
C ALA A 290 -18.61 22.07 -3.85
N ILE A 291 -17.71 21.44 -4.61
CA ILE A 291 -17.61 21.55 -6.07
C ILE A 291 -18.36 20.44 -6.83
N LEU A 292 -19.01 19.52 -6.10
CA LEU A 292 -19.73 18.39 -6.69
C LEU A 292 -21.17 18.79 -7.03
N ASP A 293 -21.55 18.60 -8.29
CA ASP A 293 -22.93 18.73 -8.73
C ASP A 293 -23.74 17.44 -8.50
N SER A 294 -25.08 17.53 -8.51
CA SER A 294 -26.01 16.42 -8.24
C SER A 294 -25.77 15.17 -9.11
N ASP A 295 -25.37 15.39 -10.37
CA ASP A 295 -25.19 14.32 -11.38
C ASP A 295 -23.78 13.72 -11.36
N ASN A 296 -22.88 14.32 -10.59
CA ASN A 296 -21.47 13.93 -10.52
C ASN A 296 -21.19 13.10 -9.27
N ARG A 297 -20.05 12.39 -9.28
CA ARG A 297 -19.68 11.47 -8.20
C ARG A 297 -18.23 11.65 -7.78
N ILE A 298 -18.00 11.40 -6.50
CA ILE A 298 -16.66 11.16 -5.95
C ILE A 298 -16.45 9.65 -5.90
N TYR A 299 -15.32 9.20 -6.42
CA TYR A 299 -14.86 7.82 -6.37
C TYR A 299 -13.65 7.75 -5.45
N ILE A 300 -13.77 7.01 -4.37
CA ILE A 300 -12.70 6.80 -3.39
C ILE A 300 -12.24 5.35 -3.52
N MET A 301 -11.02 5.13 -3.96
CA MET A 301 -10.41 3.81 -4.05
C MET A 301 -9.38 3.62 -2.94
N GLU A 302 -9.67 2.71 -2.02
CA GLU A 302 -8.81 2.41 -0.87
C GLU A 302 -8.69 0.91 -0.62
N THR A 303 -7.62 0.51 0.05
CA THR A 303 -7.44 -0.84 0.55
C THR A 303 -8.02 -0.94 1.97
N LEU A 304 -9.33 -1.11 2.08
CA LEU A 304 -10.00 -1.28 3.37
C LEU A 304 -9.65 -2.64 3.97
N TRP A 305 -9.04 -2.65 5.18
CA TRP A 305 -8.51 -3.88 5.75
C TRP A 305 -9.59 -4.93 6.10
N ASP A 306 -10.80 -4.52 6.39
CA ASP A 306 -11.95 -5.37 6.71
C ASP A 306 -12.68 -5.92 5.47
N ARG A 307 -12.27 -5.51 4.27
CA ARG A 307 -12.83 -5.97 3.00
C ARG A 307 -11.90 -6.90 2.21
N GLN A 308 -10.88 -7.40 2.87
CA GLN A 308 -9.94 -8.36 2.29
C GLN A 308 -10.50 -9.78 2.26
N ASP A 309 -10.10 -10.58 1.28
CA ASP A 309 -10.60 -11.95 1.10
C ASP A 309 -10.05 -12.94 2.15
N TYR A 310 -8.89 -12.64 2.76
CA TYR A 310 -8.22 -13.53 3.72
C TYR A 310 -7.43 -12.76 4.78
N VAL A 311 -7.25 -13.39 5.94
CA VAL A 311 -6.63 -12.76 7.12
C VAL A 311 -5.21 -12.22 6.89
N PRO A 312 -4.29 -12.90 6.17
CA PRO A 312 -2.96 -12.33 5.91
C PRO A 312 -2.98 -11.00 5.16
N ALA A 313 -3.90 -10.79 4.20
CA ALA A 313 -4.03 -9.51 3.53
C ALA A 313 -4.51 -8.40 4.50
N ALA A 314 -5.53 -8.71 5.31
CA ALA A 314 -5.98 -7.78 6.35
C ALA A 314 -4.85 -7.47 7.37
N MET A 315 -4.03 -8.46 7.71
CA MET A 315 -2.89 -8.31 8.60
C MET A 315 -1.83 -7.36 7.99
N SER A 316 -1.45 -7.54 6.72
CA SER A 316 -0.50 -6.65 6.04
C SER A 316 -0.96 -5.20 6.12
N LEU A 317 -2.24 -4.93 5.80
CA LEU A 317 -2.81 -3.58 5.87
C LEU A 317 -2.82 -3.01 7.29
N THR A 318 -3.24 -3.79 8.28
CA THR A 318 -3.23 -3.31 9.67
C THR A 318 -1.82 -3.06 10.21
N MET A 319 -0.82 -3.82 9.76
CA MET A 319 0.60 -3.56 10.07
C MET A 319 1.11 -2.32 9.34
N THR A 320 0.68 -2.06 8.10
CA THR A 320 0.99 -0.83 7.37
C THR A 320 0.47 0.42 8.10
N SER A 321 -0.61 0.32 8.88
CA SER A 321 -1.04 1.42 9.77
C SER A 321 0.05 1.89 10.72
N LEU A 322 0.96 1.01 11.14
CA LEU A 322 2.07 1.36 12.03
C LEU A 322 3.21 2.07 11.28
N TYR A 323 3.35 1.87 9.97
CA TYR A 323 4.19 2.71 9.13
C TYR A 323 3.66 4.15 9.09
N PHE A 324 2.37 4.35 8.88
CA PHE A 324 1.78 5.68 8.92
C PHE A 324 2.05 6.37 10.26
N THR A 325 1.90 5.64 11.36
CA THR A 325 2.18 6.14 12.70
C THR A 325 3.65 6.49 12.92
N ALA A 326 4.57 5.57 12.57
CA ALA A 326 5.98 5.73 12.93
C ALA A 326 6.75 6.64 11.97
N LEU A 327 6.41 6.66 10.68
CA LEU A 327 7.24 7.26 9.64
C LEU A 327 6.49 8.22 8.72
N ALA A 328 5.22 7.95 8.36
CA ALA A 328 4.56 8.77 7.36
C ALA A 328 4.14 10.15 7.91
N ASN A 329 3.19 10.16 8.86
CA ASN A 329 2.63 11.41 9.40
C ASN A 329 2.23 11.34 10.88
N GLY A 330 2.18 10.15 11.48
CA GLY A 330 1.90 9.98 12.91
C GLY A 330 0.43 9.86 13.30
N ASN A 331 -0.52 10.11 12.40
CA ASN A 331 -1.94 10.26 12.75
C ASN A 331 -2.93 9.70 11.71
N SER A 332 -2.47 8.95 10.73
CA SER A 332 -3.29 8.25 9.75
C SER A 332 -3.13 6.74 9.84
N LYS A 333 -3.92 6.00 9.09
CA LYS A 333 -3.92 4.53 9.14
C LYS A 333 -4.63 3.94 7.91
N MET A 334 -4.48 2.65 7.68
CA MET A 334 -5.38 1.88 6.85
C MET A 334 -6.76 1.82 7.53
N TYR A 335 -7.75 2.44 6.92
CA TYR A 335 -9.09 2.54 7.47
C TYR A 335 -9.91 1.27 7.22
N ASN A 336 -10.96 1.07 8.01
CA ASN A 336 -12.01 0.07 7.78
C ASN A 336 -13.24 0.72 7.14
N THR A 337 -14.19 -0.11 6.74
CA THR A 337 -15.43 0.34 6.10
C THR A 337 -16.26 1.24 7.02
N ASP A 338 -16.38 0.90 8.30
CA ASP A 338 -17.20 1.66 9.25
C ASP A 338 -16.63 3.07 9.48
N ASP A 339 -15.30 3.16 9.69
CA ASP A 339 -14.62 4.45 9.86
C ASP A 339 -14.79 5.31 8.60
N MET A 340 -14.49 4.77 7.41
CA MET A 340 -14.58 5.50 6.15
C MET A 340 -16.03 5.93 5.86
N THR A 341 -17.02 5.07 6.12
CA THR A 341 -18.45 5.41 5.98
C THR A 341 -18.85 6.58 6.88
N ARG A 342 -18.42 6.56 8.13
CA ARG A 342 -18.69 7.66 9.07
C ARG A 342 -18.10 8.98 8.58
N LEU A 343 -16.82 8.97 8.15
CA LEU A 343 -16.12 10.16 7.67
C LEU A 343 -16.76 10.75 6.40
N ILE A 344 -17.19 9.89 5.48
CA ILE A 344 -17.92 10.28 4.26
C ILE A 344 -19.24 10.99 4.63
N HIS A 345 -20.01 10.43 5.57
CA HIS A 345 -21.27 11.03 6.03
C HIS A 345 -21.04 12.36 6.77
N GLU A 346 -20.02 12.44 7.62
CA GLU A 346 -19.64 13.68 8.32
C GLU A 346 -19.23 14.79 7.34
N ALA A 347 -18.72 14.42 6.16
CA ALA A 347 -18.39 15.37 5.10
C ALA A 347 -19.61 15.85 4.27
N GLY A 348 -20.83 15.35 4.54
CA GLY A 348 -22.05 15.70 3.79
C GLY A 348 -22.20 14.91 2.48
N LEU A 349 -21.60 13.75 2.41
CA LEU A 349 -21.69 12.82 1.29
C LEU A 349 -22.49 11.58 1.69
N GLU A 350 -23.08 10.91 0.70
CA GLU A 350 -23.79 9.65 0.83
C GLU A 350 -23.14 8.59 -0.06
N ILE A 351 -22.97 7.39 0.47
CA ILE A 351 -22.44 6.26 -0.29
C ILE A 351 -23.56 5.69 -1.17
N GLU A 352 -23.37 5.73 -2.47
CA GLU A 352 -24.29 5.13 -3.44
C GLU A 352 -23.99 3.66 -3.65
N LYS A 353 -22.71 3.29 -3.72
CA LYS A 353 -22.26 1.92 -3.97
C LYS A 353 -20.83 1.70 -3.52
N ILE A 354 -20.52 0.46 -3.14
CA ILE A 354 -19.15 -0.01 -2.93
C ILE A 354 -18.89 -1.17 -3.89
N HIS A 355 -17.82 -1.05 -4.66
CA HIS A 355 -17.30 -2.12 -5.51
C HIS A 355 -16.06 -2.71 -4.84
N ASP A 356 -16.07 -4.02 -4.62
CA ASP A 356 -14.96 -4.74 -3.99
C ASP A 356 -14.14 -5.51 -5.00
N ARG A 357 -12.96 -5.97 -4.57
CA ARG A 357 -12.08 -6.87 -5.34
C ARG A 357 -11.58 -6.24 -6.62
N ILE A 358 -11.25 -4.96 -6.56
CA ILE A 358 -10.68 -4.23 -7.68
C ILE A 358 -9.20 -4.58 -7.84
N GLY A 359 -8.76 -4.72 -9.08
CA GLY A 359 -7.40 -5.10 -9.43
C GLY A 359 -7.08 -6.53 -9.00
N ASN A 360 -6.03 -6.71 -8.23
CA ASN A 360 -5.64 -8.02 -7.65
C ASN A 360 -6.50 -8.43 -6.44
N GLY A 361 -7.68 -7.81 -6.27
CA GLY A 361 -8.65 -8.14 -5.22
C GLY A 361 -8.48 -7.36 -3.92
N GLY A 362 -7.49 -6.48 -3.83
CA GLY A 362 -7.18 -5.75 -2.59
C GLY A 362 -7.93 -4.43 -2.40
N HIS A 363 -8.42 -3.80 -3.46
CA HIS A 363 -9.06 -2.50 -3.39
C HIS A 363 -10.59 -2.56 -3.37
N SER A 364 -11.17 -1.51 -2.77
CA SER A 364 -12.60 -1.20 -2.88
C SER A 364 -12.76 0.21 -3.45
N ILE A 365 -13.73 0.39 -4.36
CA ILE A 365 -14.12 1.71 -4.85
C ILE A 365 -15.45 2.09 -4.20
N ILE A 366 -15.45 3.15 -3.42
CA ILE A 366 -16.63 3.74 -2.79
C ILE A 366 -17.11 4.87 -3.69
N VAL A 367 -18.33 4.74 -4.22
CA VAL A 367 -18.96 5.77 -5.05
C VAL A 367 -19.85 6.62 -4.17
N CYS A 368 -19.56 7.93 -4.12
CA CYS A 368 -20.23 8.89 -3.28
C CYS A 368 -20.96 9.96 -4.10
N LYS A 369 -22.11 10.40 -3.59
CA LYS A 369 -22.87 11.55 -4.08
C LYS A 369 -23.08 12.55 -2.96
N LYS A 370 -23.46 13.79 -3.31
CA LYS A 370 -23.84 14.82 -2.33
C LYS A 370 -25.12 14.39 -1.62
N GLN A 371 -25.17 14.56 -0.30
CA GLN A 371 -26.43 14.42 0.45
C GLN A 371 -27.44 15.49 -0.02
N GLN A 372 -28.69 15.09 -0.20
CA GLN A 372 -29.78 15.98 -0.57
C GLN A 372 -30.29 16.80 0.62
#